data_7a45a514f02a3522e962a0af255479d1
#
_entry.id   7a45a514f02a3522e962a0af255479d1
#
_cell.length_a   1.000
_cell.length_b   1.000
_cell.length_c   1.000
_cell.angle_alpha   90.00
_cell.angle_beta   90.00
_cell.angle_gamma   90.00
#
_symmetry.space_group_name_H-M   'P 1'
#
loop_
_entity.id
_entity.type
_entity.pdbx_description
1 polymer ?
#
loop_
_entity_poly.entity_id
_entity_poly.type
_entity_poly.pdbx_seq_one_letter_code
_entity_poly.pdbx_strand_id
1 'polypeptide(L)'
;TITCLQSRKVIFPDIYDLTLRQAVRKLNSLGIEVGHLDYRINLAKNKVLDYNVNGIKIKPGQEIYEGTVVNLVIGKGLSRDYIIVPNLLGLNRVEANIILKSTSLNIGTELFNTDVKDSSLAIIYKQRPPAGNNRKLSIGSSIDLFYKKFEDIKDSIK
;
A
#
# COMPACT_ATOMS: atom_id res chain seq x y z
N THR A 1 23.34 -11.92 -11.30
CA THR A 1 23.85 -11.34 -12.52
C THR A 1 23.34 -9.90 -12.66
N ILE A 2 22.67 -9.61 -13.77
CA ILE A 2 22.20 -8.25 -14.04
C ILE A 2 21.26 -7.73 -12.95
N THR A 3 20.42 -8.60 -12.43
CA THR A 3 19.50 -8.21 -11.36
C THR A 3 20.23 -7.73 -10.11
N CYS A 4 21.36 -8.33 -9.81
CA CYS A 4 22.14 -7.93 -8.63
C CYS A 4 22.69 -6.52 -8.78
N LEU A 5 23.01 -6.11 -10.01
CA LEU A 5 23.55 -4.77 -10.27
C LEU A 5 22.48 -3.70 -10.14
N GLN A 6 21.22 -4.05 -10.25
CA GLN A 6 20.11 -3.10 -10.16
C GLN A 6 19.57 -2.94 -8.74
N SER A 7 20.01 -3.80 -7.84
CA SER A 7 19.56 -3.74 -6.44
C SER A 7 20.34 -2.66 -5.70
N ARG A 8 19.63 -1.64 -5.23
CA ARG A 8 20.22 -0.57 -4.43
C ARG A 8 19.90 -0.77 -2.97
N LYS A 9 20.87 -0.45 -2.13
CA LYS A 9 20.65 -0.43 -0.70
C LYS A 9 20.33 1.00 -0.27
N VAL A 10 19.35 1.12 0.60
CA VAL A 10 18.98 2.40 1.20
C VAL A 10 19.04 2.26 2.71
N ILE A 11 19.31 3.37 3.37
CA ILE A 11 19.33 3.41 4.83
C ILE A 11 17.91 3.58 5.31
N PHE A 12 17.44 2.67 6.17
CA PHE A 12 16.09 2.72 6.69
C PHE A 12 15.94 3.94 7.60
N PRO A 13 14.98 4.83 7.31
CA PRO A 13 14.80 6.04 8.11
C PRO A 13 14.10 5.73 9.43
N ASP A 14 14.21 6.65 10.38
CA ASP A 14 13.46 6.58 11.61
C ASP A 14 12.04 7.08 11.35
N ILE A 15 11.08 6.16 11.39
CA ILE A 15 9.68 6.49 11.13
C ILE A 15 8.80 6.31 12.37
N TYR A 16 9.39 6.06 13.53
CA TYR A 16 8.64 6.03 14.77
C TYR A 16 7.99 7.40 15.03
N ASP A 17 6.76 7.37 15.52
CA ASP A 17 5.95 8.56 15.83
C ASP A 17 5.59 9.43 14.63
N LEU A 18 5.94 9.02 13.42
CA LEU A 18 5.42 9.67 12.23
C LEU A 18 3.98 9.23 11.99
N THR A 19 3.19 10.12 11.40
CA THR A 19 1.85 9.71 10.97
C THR A 19 1.96 8.71 9.83
N LEU A 20 0.89 7.94 9.63
CA LEU A 20 0.86 6.96 8.53
C LEU A 20 1.19 7.64 7.19
N ARG A 21 0.59 8.79 6.92
CA ARG A 21 0.85 9.51 5.66
C ARG A 21 2.32 9.91 5.52
N GLN A 22 2.91 10.42 6.58
CA GLN A 22 4.32 10.81 6.57
C GLN A 22 5.22 9.61 6.35
N ALA A 23 4.93 8.50 7.04
CA ALA A 23 5.71 7.28 6.90
C ALA A 23 5.63 6.71 5.50
N VAL A 24 4.43 6.63 4.93
CA VAL A 24 4.22 6.12 3.57
C VAL A 24 4.98 6.99 2.56
N ARG A 25 4.86 8.30 2.68
CA ARG A 25 5.54 9.22 1.78
C ARG A 25 7.06 9.08 1.87
N LYS A 26 7.58 9.00 3.08
CA LYS A 26 9.02 8.88 3.30
C LYS A 26 9.58 7.57 2.75
N LEU A 27 8.89 6.46 3.00
CA LEU A 27 9.30 5.15 2.51
C LEU A 27 9.24 5.09 0.98
N ASN A 28 8.17 5.62 0.40
CA ASN A 28 8.05 5.64 -1.07
C ASN A 28 9.13 6.48 -1.73
N SER A 29 9.55 7.57 -1.10
CA SER A 29 10.62 8.42 -1.64
C SER A 29 11.96 7.70 -1.68
N LEU A 30 12.14 6.69 -0.84
CA LEU A 30 13.36 5.87 -0.78
C LEU A 30 13.25 4.58 -1.60
N GLY A 31 12.11 4.38 -2.28
CA GLY A 31 11.90 3.16 -3.04
C GLY A 31 11.48 1.96 -2.19
N ILE A 32 11.09 2.19 -0.95
CA ILE A 32 10.62 1.13 -0.05
C ILE A 32 9.11 1.03 -0.15
N GLU A 33 8.59 -0.19 -0.32
CA GLU A 33 7.16 -0.42 -0.41
C GLU A 33 6.58 -0.64 0.98
N VAL A 34 5.39 -0.06 1.22
CA VAL A 34 4.65 -0.31 2.45
C VAL A 34 3.76 -1.53 2.22
N GLY A 35 3.93 -2.55 3.05
CA GLY A 35 3.17 -3.79 2.97
C GLY A 35 1.90 -3.74 3.79
N HIS A 36 1.71 -4.77 4.64
CA HIS A 36 0.51 -4.88 5.46
C HIS A 36 0.49 -3.84 6.57
N LEU A 37 -0.69 -3.31 6.86
CA LEU A 37 -0.90 -2.38 7.96
C LEU A 37 -1.66 -3.11 9.07
N ASP A 38 -1.04 -3.25 10.23
CA ASP A 38 -1.70 -3.73 11.43
C ASP A 38 -2.10 -2.54 12.30
N TYR A 39 -3.22 -2.65 12.97
CA TYR A 39 -3.72 -1.58 13.84
C TYR A 39 -3.84 -2.08 15.25
N ARG A 40 -3.30 -1.29 16.18
CA ARG A 40 -3.41 -1.57 17.62
C ARG A 40 -4.03 -0.39 18.30
N ILE A 41 -4.90 -0.66 19.28
CA ILE A 41 -5.50 0.40 20.09
C ILE A 41 -4.38 1.07 20.89
N ASN A 42 -4.23 2.38 20.70
CA ASN A 42 -3.16 3.13 21.32
C ASN A 42 -3.54 4.61 21.35
N LEU A 43 -3.01 5.33 22.34
CA LEU A 43 -3.23 6.77 22.43
C LEU A 43 -2.60 7.53 21.27
N ALA A 44 -1.54 7.00 20.68
CA ALA A 44 -0.88 7.60 19.51
C ALA A 44 -1.62 7.23 18.23
N LYS A 45 -2.81 7.77 18.05
CA LYS A 45 -3.66 7.50 16.89
C LYS A 45 -2.97 7.90 15.60
N ASN A 46 -3.04 7.01 14.59
CA ASN A 46 -2.49 7.20 13.24
C ASN A 46 -0.97 7.33 13.18
N LYS A 47 -0.28 6.99 14.24
CA LYS A 47 1.18 7.04 14.26
C LYS A 47 1.78 5.65 14.14
N VAL A 48 2.99 5.58 13.62
CA VAL A 48 3.73 4.32 13.49
C VAL A 48 4.20 3.88 14.86
N LEU A 49 3.76 2.71 15.31
CA LEU A 49 4.14 2.14 16.59
C LEU A 49 5.29 1.16 16.45
N ASP A 50 5.36 0.46 15.32
CA ASP A 50 6.38 -0.55 15.06
C ASP A 50 6.43 -0.84 13.56
N TYR A 51 7.48 -1.53 13.13
CA TYR A 51 7.62 -1.93 11.74
C TYR A 51 8.52 -3.16 11.63
N ASN A 52 8.34 -3.93 10.56
CA ASN A 52 9.12 -5.15 10.35
C ASN A 52 9.18 -5.49 8.85
N VAL A 53 10.12 -6.38 8.52
CA VAL A 53 10.24 -6.97 7.19
C VAL A 53 10.09 -8.48 7.35
N ASN A 54 9.00 -9.04 6.81
CA ASN A 54 8.69 -10.46 6.92
C ASN A 54 8.70 -10.98 8.37
N GLY A 55 8.20 -10.16 9.30
CA GLY A 55 8.16 -10.52 10.71
C GLY A 55 9.45 -10.24 11.47
N ILE A 56 10.51 -9.84 10.79
CA ILE A 56 11.79 -9.54 11.42
C ILE A 56 11.86 -8.03 11.67
N LYS A 57 12.09 -7.65 12.92
CA LYS A 57 12.20 -6.23 13.26
C LYS A 57 13.46 -5.64 12.68
N ILE A 58 13.32 -4.42 12.13
CA ILE A 58 14.45 -3.67 11.61
C ILE A 58 14.61 -2.40 12.43
N LYS A 59 15.80 -1.82 12.38
CA LYS A 59 16.13 -0.62 13.15
C LYS A 59 16.44 0.55 12.23
N PRO A 60 16.18 1.79 12.69
CA PRO A 60 16.62 2.97 11.92
C PRO A 60 18.13 2.93 11.72
N GLY A 61 18.56 3.31 10.53
CA GLY A 61 19.97 3.28 10.17
C GLY A 61 20.43 1.96 9.57
N GLN A 62 19.62 0.94 9.59
CA GLN A 62 19.94 -0.36 8.99
C GLN A 62 19.83 -0.26 7.47
N GLU A 63 20.77 -0.90 6.77
CA GLU A 63 20.71 -0.94 5.31
C GLU A 63 19.71 -2.02 4.85
N ILE A 64 18.86 -1.67 3.91
CA ILE A 64 17.93 -2.60 3.27
C ILE A 64 17.92 -2.34 1.78
N TYR A 65 17.47 -3.33 1.01
CA TYR A 65 17.40 -3.17 -0.45
C TYR A 65 16.20 -2.33 -0.85
N GLU A 66 16.40 -1.51 -1.88
CA GLU A 66 15.29 -0.79 -2.52
C GLU A 66 14.27 -1.82 -3.03
N GLY A 67 12.99 -1.51 -2.86
CA GLY A 67 11.92 -2.43 -3.20
C GLY A 67 11.52 -3.39 -2.06
N THR A 68 12.21 -3.32 -0.92
CA THR A 68 11.85 -4.11 0.25
C THR A 68 10.46 -3.71 0.74
N VAL A 69 9.66 -4.71 1.11
CA VAL A 69 8.31 -4.48 1.64
C VAL A 69 8.39 -4.41 3.17
N VAL A 70 7.98 -3.29 3.72
CA VAL A 70 7.99 -3.05 5.16
C VAL A 70 6.56 -3.04 5.67
N ASN A 71 6.28 -3.85 6.69
CA ASN A 71 4.97 -3.88 7.34
C ASN A 71 4.97 -2.91 8.50
N LEU A 72 3.89 -2.19 8.69
CA LEU A 72 3.76 -1.18 9.73
C LEU A 72 2.68 -1.55 10.73
N VAL A 73 2.92 -1.20 11.99
CA VAL A 73 1.91 -1.27 13.04
C VAL A 73 1.53 0.17 13.39
N ILE A 74 0.26 0.48 13.27
CA ILE A 74 -0.27 1.83 13.39
C ILE A 74 -1.20 1.93 14.60
N GLY A 75 -1.15 3.04 15.29
CA GLY A 75 -2.05 3.31 16.40
C GLY A 75 -3.47 3.57 15.92
N LYS A 76 -4.43 2.97 16.61
CA LYS A 76 -5.86 3.13 16.34
C LYS A 76 -6.52 3.69 17.58
N GLY A 77 -7.29 4.77 17.41
CA GLY A 77 -8.04 5.35 18.53
C GLY A 77 -9.17 4.45 18.99
N LEU A 78 -9.75 4.80 20.12
CA LEU A 78 -10.88 4.03 20.68
C LEU A 78 -12.16 4.23 19.89
N SER A 79 -12.31 5.36 19.19
CA SER A 79 -13.50 5.62 18.36
C SER A 79 -13.46 4.80 17.09
N ARG A 80 -14.66 4.44 16.59
CA ARG A 80 -14.78 3.74 15.32
C ARG A 80 -14.71 4.76 14.20
N ASP A 81 -13.60 4.76 13.50
CA ASP A 81 -13.41 5.61 12.33
C ASP A 81 -13.74 4.81 11.08
N TYR A 82 -14.51 5.43 10.20
CA TYR A 82 -14.87 4.83 8.92
C TYR A 82 -14.21 5.61 7.79
N ILE A 83 -13.90 4.88 6.74
CA ILE A 83 -13.26 5.42 5.55
C ILE A 83 -14.22 5.23 4.38
N ILE A 84 -14.42 6.28 3.61
CA ILE A 84 -15.20 6.17 2.37
C ILE A 84 -14.34 5.42 1.34
N VAL A 85 -14.96 4.46 0.65
CA VAL A 85 -14.24 3.64 -0.32
C VAL A 85 -13.69 4.51 -1.46
N PRO A 86 -12.37 4.57 -1.64
CA PRO A 86 -11.79 5.39 -2.69
C PRO A 86 -12.00 4.77 -4.07
N ASN A 87 -12.00 5.60 -5.10
CA ASN A 87 -12.08 5.15 -6.47
C ASN A 87 -10.67 4.83 -6.99
N LEU A 88 -10.42 3.55 -7.24
CA LEU A 88 -9.12 3.08 -7.69
C LEU A 88 -9.12 2.67 -9.16
N LEU A 89 -10.26 2.81 -9.84
CA LEU A 89 -10.36 2.42 -11.24
C LEU A 89 -9.47 3.30 -12.11
N GLY A 90 -8.76 2.67 -13.03
CA GLY A 90 -7.86 3.38 -13.94
C GLY A 90 -6.46 3.59 -13.40
N LEU A 91 -6.19 3.18 -12.18
CA LEU A 91 -4.88 3.31 -11.57
C LEU A 91 -4.07 2.03 -11.75
N ASN A 92 -2.75 2.15 -11.75
CA ASN A 92 -1.89 0.98 -11.72
C ASN A 92 -1.71 0.50 -10.28
N ARG A 93 -1.02 -0.62 -10.12
CA ARG A 93 -0.83 -1.25 -8.81
C ARG A 93 -0.10 -0.31 -7.83
N VAL A 94 0.91 0.39 -8.30
CA VAL A 94 1.72 1.27 -7.44
C VAL A 94 0.88 2.44 -6.94
N GLU A 95 0.15 3.09 -7.82
CA GLU A 95 -0.71 4.23 -7.46
C GLU A 95 -1.80 3.81 -6.49
N ALA A 96 -2.45 2.67 -6.75
CA ALA A 96 -3.49 2.15 -5.87
C ALA A 96 -2.93 1.82 -4.49
N ASN A 97 -1.75 1.22 -4.43
CA ASN A 97 -1.11 0.90 -3.15
C ASN A 97 -0.86 2.16 -2.33
N ILE A 98 -0.36 3.21 -2.95
CA ILE A 98 -0.10 4.48 -2.26
C ILE A 98 -1.40 5.06 -1.70
N ILE A 99 -2.46 5.08 -2.50
CA ILE A 99 -3.76 5.61 -2.06
C ILE A 99 -4.31 4.78 -0.91
N LEU A 100 -4.31 3.46 -1.04
CA LEU A 100 -4.85 2.58 -0.01
C LEU A 100 -4.10 2.73 1.30
N LYS A 101 -2.77 2.75 1.26
CA LYS A 101 -1.97 2.90 2.48
C LYS A 101 -2.17 4.27 3.12
N SER A 102 -2.29 5.31 2.29
CA SER A 102 -2.54 6.67 2.81
C SER A 102 -3.93 6.83 3.40
N THR A 103 -4.89 6.00 2.99
CA THR A 103 -6.26 6.04 3.52
C THR A 103 -6.49 4.97 4.60
N SER A 104 -5.44 4.34 5.09
CA SER A 104 -5.52 3.33 6.16
C SER A 104 -6.27 2.06 5.75
N LEU A 105 -6.14 1.68 4.49
CA LEU A 105 -6.72 0.45 3.96
C LEU A 105 -5.62 -0.48 3.47
N ASN A 106 -5.97 -1.75 3.32
CA ASN A 106 -5.06 -2.77 2.81
C ASN A 106 -5.51 -3.27 1.45
N ILE A 107 -4.58 -3.85 0.71
CA ILE A 107 -4.90 -4.56 -0.52
C ILE A 107 -5.30 -5.99 -0.12
N GLY A 108 -6.49 -6.40 -0.54
CA GLY A 108 -6.94 -7.76 -0.33
C GLY A 108 -6.42 -8.67 -1.43
N THR A 109 -7.34 -9.31 -2.16
CA THR A 109 -6.98 -10.15 -3.28
C THR A 109 -6.66 -9.30 -4.50
N GLU A 110 -5.59 -9.65 -5.19
CA GLU A 110 -5.22 -9.03 -6.46
C GLU A 110 -5.37 -10.07 -7.56
N LEU A 111 -6.26 -9.85 -8.50
CA LEU A 111 -6.52 -10.77 -9.62
C LEU A 111 -6.15 -10.09 -10.93
N PHE A 112 -5.29 -10.74 -11.70
CA PHE A 112 -4.85 -10.25 -12.98
C PHE A 112 -5.52 -11.03 -14.10
N ASN A 113 -6.01 -10.33 -15.11
CA ASN A 113 -6.55 -10.98 -16.30
C ASN A 113 -5.45 -11.83 -16.95
N THR A 114 -5.84 -12.94 -17.58
CA THR A 114 -4.89 -13.87 -18.21
C THR A 114 -4.00 -13.21 -19.25
N ASP A 115 -4.43 -12.10 -19.81
CA ASP A 115 -3.67 -11.36 -20.82
C ASP A 115 -2.55 -10.50 -20.21
N VAL A 116 -2.55 -10.32 -18.91
CA VAL A 116 -1.54 -9.48 -18.25
C VAL A 116 -0.25 -10.26 -18.10
N LYS A 117 0.77 -9.85 -18.83
CA LYS A 117 2.09 -10.46 -18.75
C LYS A 117 3.00 -9.73 -17.77
N ASP A 118 2.84 -8.43 -17.66
CA ASP A 118 3.62 -7.58 -16.77
C ASP A 118 2.66 -6.87 -15.83
N SER A 119 2.69 -7.23 -14.56
CA SER A 119 1.78 -6.67 -13.56
C SER A 119 1.98 -5.17 -13.35
N SER A 120 3.17 -4.65 -13.65
CA SER A 120 3.44 -3.22 -13.51
C SER A 120 2.71 -2.38 -14.55
N LEU A 121 2.32 -2.98 -15.66
CA LEU A 121 1.59 -2.30 -16.73
C LEU A 121 0.09 -2.51 -16.64
N ALA A 122 -0.37 -3.28 -15.67
CA ALA A 122 -1.79 -3.56 -15.52
C ALA A 122 -2.50 -2.39 -14.84
N ILE A 123 -3.77 -2.22 -15.22
CA ILE A 123 -4.62 -1.13 -14.71
C ILE A 123 -5.85 -1.75 -14.06
N ILE A 124 -6.29 -1.16 -12.98
CA ILE A 124 -7.47 -1.63 -12.25
C ILE A 124 -8.72 -1.32 -13.05
N TYR A 125 -9.50 -2.35 -13.36
CA TYR A 125 -10.77 -2.18 -14.05
C TYR A 125 -11.97 -2.46 -13.15
N LYS A 126 -11.75 -3.05 -11.98
CA LYS A 126 -12.82 -3.37 -11.03
C LYS A 126 -12.23 -3.44 -9.63
N GLN A 127 -13.00 -3.01 -8.66
CA GLN A 127 -12.62 -3.12 -7.25
C GLN A 127 -13.82 -3.62 -6.43
N ARG A 128 -13.53 -4.25 -5.33
CA ARG A 128 -14.55 -4.73 -4.41
C ARG A 128 -14.13 -4.38 -2.97
N PRO A 129 -14.89 -3.58 -2.25
CA PRO A 129 -16.16 -2.96 -2.64
C PRO A 129 -15.97 -1.85 -3.66
N PRO A 130 -17.00 -1.56 -4.46
CA PRO A 130 -16.92 -0.44 -5.41
C PRO A 130 -16.89 0.90 -4.71
N ALA A 131 -16.31 1.90 -5.37
CA ALA A 131 -16.24 3.24 -4.81
C ALA A 131 -17.64 3.83 -4.66
N GLY A 132 -17.81 4.67 -3.62
CA GLY A 132 -19.08 5.35 -3.42
C GLY A 132 -19.15 6.01 -2.07
N ASN A 133 -19.85 7.14 -2.01
CA ASN A 133 -19.97 7.91 -0.79
C ASN A 133 -20.80 7.21 0.29
N ASN A 134 -21.66 6.28 -0.11
CA ASN A 134 -22.49 5.54 0.82
C ASN A 134 -21.83 4.27 1.35
N ARG A 135 -20.64 3.98 0.90
CA ARG A 135 -19.90 2.78 1.32
C ARG A 135 -18.79 3.18 2.27
N LYS A 136 -18.85 2.63 3.47
CA LYS A 136 -17.88 2.92 4.52
C LYS A 136 -17.17 1.65 4.94
N LEU A 137 -15.88 1.76 5.15
CA LEU A 137 -15.04 0.65 5.63
C LEU A 137 -14.36 1.06 6.92
N SER A 138 -14.16 0.07 7.77
CA SER A 138 -13.36 0.28 8.98
C SER A 138 -11.89 0.43 8.62
N ILE A 139 -11.16 1.14 9.47
CA ILE A 139 -9.70 1.23 9.35
C ILE A 139 -9.10 -0.17 9.31
N GLY A 140 -8.17 -0.40 8.39
CA GLY A 140 -7.51 -1.69 8.23
C GLY A 140 -8.24 -2.68 7.33
N SER A 141 -9.40 -2.31 6.80
CA SER A 141 -10.13 -3.16 5.85
C SER A 141 -9.35 -3.32 4.55
N SER A 142 -9.65 -4.39 3.82
CA SER A 142 -9.00 -4.69 2.55
C SER A 142 -9.93 -4.45 1.38
N ILE A 143 -9.35 -4.06 0.25
CA ILE A 143 -10.06 -3.90 -1.01
C ILE A 143 -9.47 -4.88 -2.02
N ASP A 144 -10.32 -5.64 -2.68
CA ASP A 144 -9.90 -6.56 -3.74
C ASP A 144 -9.80 -5.79 -5.05
N LEU A 145 -8.75 -6.05 -5.81
CA LEU A 145 -8.45 -5.34 -7.04
C LEU A 145 -8.38 -6.30 -8.21
N PHE A 146 -8.97 -5.90 -9.32
CA PHE A 146 -8.98 -6.68 -10.55
C PHE A 146 -8.29 -5.87 -11.64
N TYR A 147 -7.32 -6.47 -12.31
CA TYR A 147 -6.43 -5.81 -13.26
C TYR A 147 -6.60 -6.32 -14.68
N LYS A 148 -6.47 -5.43 -15.63
CA LYS A 148 -6.41 -5.72 -17.07
C LYS A 148 -5.21 -5.05 -17.68
N LYS A 149 -4.88 -5.42 -18.91
CA LYS A 149 -3.90 -4.67 -19.70
C LYS A 149 -4.39 -3.24 -19.91
N PHE A 150 -3.47 -2.32 -19.87
CA PHE A 150 -3.79 -0.91 -20.13
C PHE A 150 -4.43 -0.72 -21.50
N GLU A 151 -3.97 -1.44 -22.52
CA GLU A 151 -4.50 -1.34 -23.87
C GLU A 151 -5.98 -1.73 -23.93
N ASP A 152 -6.38 -2.77 -23.20
CA ASP A 152 -7.76 -3.22 -23.17
C ASP A 152 -8.69 -2.15 -22.59
N ILE A 153 -8.23 -1.46 -21.55
CA ILE A 153 -8.99 -0.39 -20.94
C ILE A 153 -9.09 0.81 -21.87
N LYS A 154 -8.01 1.14 -22.55
CA LYS A 154 -7.98 2.24 -23.52
C LYS A 154 -8.98 2.00 -24.64
N ASP A 155 -9.06 0.78 -25.13
CA ASP A 155 -10.02 0.41 -26.18
C ASP A 155 -11.46 0.51 -25.68
N SER A 156 -11.70 0.17 -24.43
CA SER A 156 -13.01 0.26 -23.83
C SER A 156 -13.50 1.69 -23.64
N ILE A 157 -12.59 2.64 -23.52
CA ILE A 157 -12.93 4.05 -23.33
C ILE A 157 -13.38 4.69 -24.65
N LYS A 158 -12.91 4.16 -25.75
CA LYS A 158 -13.34 4.64 -27.05
C LYS A 158 -14.77 4.24 -27.33
#